data_f63a1daefbb4225f78e796597515415e
#
_entry.id   f63a1daefbb4225f78e796597515415e
#
_cell.length_a   1.000
_cell.length_b   1.000
_cell.length_c   1.000
_cell.angle_alpha   90.00
_cell.angle_beta   90.00
_cell.angle_gamma   90.00
#
_symmetry.space_group_name_H-M   'P 1'
#
loop_
_entity.id
_entity.type
_entity.pdbx_description
1 polymer ?
#
loop_
_entity_poly.entity_id
_entity_poly.type
_entity_poly.pdbx_seq_one_letter_code
_entity_poly.pdbx_strand_id
1 'polypeptide(L)'
;MSLRYETDEPAEAQDTAGRSAWGRNVPYISLAIILCYTLVFIAQMGTDLDRSILLAGQDKNAVLHRHEIWRMLTGSTLHGGIIHYAMNTYAFYSFGRTFEMLSARWHVAIVFLLSAIGGAILTQVLNPHGISVGASGGIVGLVGYLAVYSFKRREFITPEFRRSLIFNIGFILFYGFVLVRAIDNFAHIGGLVVGAFYAFVSIPRDAYVDPRAAGQGTEIIGMASLGIYAATCIFAVLLILQIV
;
A
#
# COMPACT_ATOMS: atom_id res chain seq x y z
N MET A 1 -43.47 -6.21 -41.51
CA MET A 1 -42.42 -7.21 -41.78
C MET A 1 -41.15 -6.72 -41.05
N SER A 2 -40.96 -7.21 -39.79
CA SER A 2 -39.90 -6.77 -38.89
C SER A 2 -38.75 -7.77 -39.04
N LEU A 3 -37.64 -7.30 -39.59
CA LEU A 3 -36.38 -8.07 -39.62
C LEU A 3 -35.70 -7.95 -38.26
N ARG A 4 -35.73 -9.02 -37.44
CA ARG A 4 -34.83 -9.19 -36.31
C ARG A 4 -33.46 -9.58 -36.82
N TYR A 5 -32.48 -8.77 -36.60
CA TYR A 5 -31.08 -9.20 -36.67
C TYR A 5 -30.74 -9.89 -35.35
N GLU A 6 -30.75 -11.22 -35.35
CA GLU A 6 -30.07 -12.03 -34.34
C GLU A 6 -28.56 -11.94 -34.65
N THR A 7 -27.81 -11.30 -33.80
CA THR A 7 -26.36 -11.36 -33.82
C THR A 7 -25.95 -12.62 -33.08
N ASP A 8 -25.68 -13.70 -33.85
CA ASP A 8 -25.01 -14.90 -33.34
C ASP A 8 -23.54 -14.56 -32.99
N GLU A 9 -23.31 -13.98 -31.80
CA GLU A 9 -21.97 -14.01 -31.22
C GLU A 9 -21.70 -15.43 -30.73
N PRO A 10 -20.54 -16.03 -31.08
CA PRO A 10 -20.20 -17.37 -30.64
C PRO A 10 -20.16 -17.45 -29.11
N ALA A 11 -20.76 -18.48 -28.53
CA ALA A 11 -20.82 -18.71 -27.07
C ALA A 11 -19.43 -18.74 -26.42
N GLU A 12 -18.37 -19.10 -27.16
CA GLU A 12 -16.97 -19.05 -26.71
C GLU A 12 -16.45 -17.62 -26.46
N ALA A 13 -16.93 -16.59 -27.20
CA ALA A 13 -16.52 -15.21 -26.99
C ALA A 13 -17.13 -14.63 -25.69
N GLN A 14 -18.32 -15.07 -25.32
CA GLN A 14 -18.96 -14.66 -24.06
C GLN A 14 -18.30 -15.32 -22.83
N ASP A 15 -17.87 -16.59 -22.93
CA ASP A 15 -17.20 -17.29 -21.82
C ASP A 15 -15.77 -16.75 -21.57
N THR A 16 -15.04 -16.39 -22.63
CA THR A 16 -13.71 -15.76 -22.48
C THR A 16 -13.80 -14.34 -21.92
N ALA A 17 -14.83 -13.56 -22.27
CA ALA A 17 -15.06 -12.23 -21.72
C ALA A 17 -15.44 -12.31 -20.23
N GLY A 18 -16.25 -13.26 -19.81
CA GLY A 18 -16.61 -13.51 -18.42
C GLY A 18 -15.41 -13.92 -17.55
N ARG A 19 -14.59 -14.85 -18.03
CA ARG A 19 -13.36 -15.29 -17.34
C ARG A 19 -12.32 -14.17 -17.22
N SER A 20 -12.16 -13.33 -18.24
CA SER A 20 -11.26 -12.18 -18.19
C SER A 20 -11.72 -11.08 -17.22
N ALA A 21 -13.04 -10.92 -17.01
CA ALA A 21 -13.62 -9.99 -16.07
C ALA A 21 -13.44 -10.45 -14.60
N TRP A 22 -13.57 -11.76 -14.34
CA TRP A 22 -13.40 -12.34 -13.00
C TRP A 22 -11.94 -12.25 -12.52
N GLY A 23 -10.97 -12.56 -13.37
CA GLY A 23 -9.55 -12.47 -13.05
C GLY A 23 -9.05 -11.03 -12.79
N ARG A 24 -9.74 -10.01 -13.30
CA ARG A 24 -9.41 -8.60 -13.08
C ARG A 24 -9.90 -8.03 -11.74
N ASN A 25 -10.77 -8.74 -11.01
CA ASN A 25 -11.32 -8.29 -9.74
C ASN A 25 -10.51 -8.73 -8.51
N VAL A 26 -9.49 -9.61 -8.68
CA VAL A 26 -8.64 -10.08 -7.59
C VAL A 26 -7.40 -9.20 -7.49
N PRO A 27 -7.16 -8.52 -6.35
CA PRO A 27 -6.02 -7.63 -6.16
C PRO A 27 -4.76 -8.44 -5.79
N TYR A 28 -4.13 -9.08 -6.76
CA TYR A 28 -3.04 -10.02 -6.52
C TYR A 28 -1.81 -9.40 -5.85
N ILE A 29 -1.41 -8.20 -6.25
CA ILE A 29 -0.25 -7.53 -5.66
C ILE A 29 -0.55 -7.11 -4.22
N SER A 30 -1.74 -6.58 -3.99
CA SER A 30 -2.18 -6.22 -2.64
C SER A 30 -2.24 -7.43 -1.72
N LEU A 31 -2.79 -8.55 -2.20
CA LEU A 31 -2.85 -9.80 -1.43
C LEU A 31 -1.45 -10.38 -1.17
N ALA A 32 -0.52 -10.29 -2.12
CA ALA A 32 0.85 -10.72 -1.93
C ALA A 32 1.56 -9.92 -0.81
N ILE A 33 1.41 -8.58 -0.81
CA ILE A 33 1.97 -7.74 0.24
C ILE A 33 1.30 -8.02 1.60
N ILE A 34 -0.03 -8.17 1.63
CA ILE A 34 -0.77 -8.57 2.84
C ILE A 34 -0.23 -9.89 3.38
N LEU A 35 -0.04 -10.89 2.53
CA LEU A 35 0.51 -12.18 2.93
C LEU A 35 1.91 -12.02 3.54
N CYS A 36 2.79 -11.21 2.93
CA CYS A 36 4.14 -10.97 3.44
C CYS A 36 4.13 -10.46 4.88
N TYR A 37 3.43 -9.37 5.19
CA TYR A 37 3.42 -8.86 6.56
C TYR A 37 2.53 -9.69 7.51
N THR A 38 1.58 -10.49 6.99
CA THR A 38 0.83 -11.46 7.80
C THR A 38 1.76 -12.52 8.36
N LEU A 39 2.71 -13.03 7.56
CA LEU A 39 3.72 -13.99 8.03
C LEU A 39 4.60 -13.39 9.12
N VAL A 40 4.97 -12.10 9.00
CA VAL A 40 5.68 -11.38 10.07
C VAL A 40 4.82 -11.27 11.32
N PHE A 41 3.53 -10.94 11.18
CA PHE A 41 2.62 -10.83 12.32
C PHE A 41 2.39 -12.18 13.03
N ILE A 42 2.34 -13.28 12.28
CA ILE A 42 2.30 -14.63 12.87
C ILE A 42 3.57 -14.89 13.69
N ALA A 43 4.76 -14.53 13.20
CA ALA A 43 5.99 -14.64 13.96
C ALA A 43 5.97 -13.78 15.23
N GLN A 44 5.43 -12.53 15.16
CA GLN A 44 5.23 -11.70 16.35
C GLN A 44 4.32 -12.34 17.39
N MET A 45 3.21 -12.96 16.95
CA MET A 45 2.27 -13.66 17.86
C MET A 45 2.82 -14.96 18.42
N GLY A 46 3.74 -15.62 17.74
CA GLY A 46 4.45 -16.81 18.21
C GLY A 46 5.59 -16.52 19.19
N THR A 47 5.92 -15.23 19.38
CA THR A 47 6.96 -14.76 20.29
C THR A 47 6.37 -13.71 21.25
N ASP A 48 7.20 -12.88 21.85
CA ASP A 48 6.76 -11.72 22.63
C ASP A 48 6.59 -10.49 21.71
N LEU A 49 5.39 -9.89 21.75
CA LEU A 49 5.06 -8.76 20.86
C LEU A 49 5.97 -7.55 21.08
N ASP A 50 6.19 -7.15 22.34
CA ASP A 50 7.02 -5.98 22.67
C ASP A 50 8.46 -6.23 22.30
N ARG A 51 8.97 -7.46 22.56
CA ARG A 51 10.29 -7.86 22.16
C ARG A 51 10.47 -7.84 20.63
N SER A 52 9.50 -8.33 19.87
CA SER A 52 9.53 -8.29 18.41
C SER A 52 9.61 -6.86 17.86
N ILE A 53 8.89 -5.93 18.50
CA ILE A 53 8.91 -4.50 18.18
C ILE A 53 10.29 -3.90 18.48
N LEU A 54 10.91 -4.26 19.61
CA LEU A 54 12.27 -3.81 19.95
C LEU A 54 13.32 -4.35 18.96
N LEU A 55 13.18 -5.60 18.52
CA LEU A 55 14.13 -6.24 17.61
C LEU A 55 14.05 -5.69 16.19
N ALA A 56 12.86 -5.49 15.62
CA ALA A 56 12.70 -5.22 14.20
C ALA A 56 11.92 -3.91 13.88
N GLY A 57 11.35 -3.22 14.88
CA GLY A 57 10.68 -1.93 14.70
C GLY A 57 11.65 -0.81 14.35
N GLN A 58 11.11 0.29 13.80
CA GLN A 58 11.89 1.50 13.53
C GLN A 58 12.20 2.22 14.85
N ASP A 59 13.19 1.72 15.58
CA ASP A 59 13.81 2.43 16.69
C ASP A 59 14.65 3.59 16.14
N LYS A 60 14.16 4.79 16.35
CA LYS A 60 14.73 6.01 15.77
C LYS A 60 16.11 6.33 16.30
N ASN A 61 16.39 5.97 17.57
CA ASN A 61 17.73 6.10 18.15
C ASN A 61 18.69 5.09 17.53
N ALA A 62 18.25 3.85 17.29
CA ALA A 62 19.06 2.84 16.65
C ALA A 62 19.40 3.22 15.19
N VAL A 63 18.44 3.75 14.45
CA VAL A 63 18.66 4.28 13.09
C VAL A 63 19.71 5.38 13.11
N LEU A 64 19.61 6.35 14.03
CA LEU A 64 20.47 7.53 14.04
C LEU A 64 21.88 7.23 14.58
N HIS A 65 21.99 6.49 15.70
CA HIS A 65 23.25 6.35 16.44
C HIS A 65 23.95 5.00 16.20
N ARG A 66 23.19 3.95 15.83
CA ARG A 66 23.75 2.62 15.52
C ARG A 66 23.77 2.32 14.02
N HIS A 67 23.29 3.28 13.19
CA HIS A 67 23.22 3.14 11.73
C HIS A 67 22.39 1.92 11.26
N GLU A 68 21.39 1.49 12.05
CA GLU A 68 20.51 0.38 11.73
C GLU A 68 19.40 0.83 10.76
N ILE A 69 19.80 1.36 9.59
CA ILE A 69 18.90 1.97 8.59
C ILE A 69 17.85 1.00 8.05
N TRP A 70 18.12 -0.29 8.08
CA TRP A 70 17.17 -1.34 7.68
C TRP A 70 15.88 -1.31 8.50
N ARG A 71 15.92 -0.78 9.74
CA ARG A 71 14.75 -0.61 10.60
C ARG A 71 13.67 0.28 10.00
N MET A 72 14.04 1.19 9.12
CA MET A 72 13.09 2.05 8.40
C MET A 72 12.14 1.23 7.52
N LEU A 73 12.60 0.08 7.01
CA LEU A 73 11.76 -0.82 6.22
C LEU A 73 11.15 -1.92 7.09
N THR A 74 11.91 -2.59 7.98
CA THR A 74 11.35 -3.65 8.80
C THR A 74 10.25 -3.14 9.72
N GLY A 75 10.33 -1.91 10.23
CA GLY A 75 9.25 -1.28 10.99
C GLY A 75 7.91 -1.26 10.24
N SER A 76 7.93 -1.14 8.90
CA SER A 76 6.72 -1.16 8.07
C SER A 76 6.08 -2.55 7.94
N THR A 77 6.75 -3.62 8.39
CA THR A 77 6.24 -4.98 8.31
C THR A 77 5.59 -5.46 9.61
N LEU A 78 5.87 -4.79 10.73
CA LEU A 78 5.39 -5.14 12.06
C LEU A 78 4.07 -4.45 12.39
N HIS A 79 3.40 -4.98 13.43
CA HIS A 79 2.17 -4.38 13.96
C HIS A 79 2.17 -4.35 15.49
N GLY A 80 1.60 -3.27 16.07
CA GLY A 80 1.50 -3.07 17.51
C GLY A 80 0.33 -3.81 18.17
N GLY A 81 -0.13 -4.93 17.60
CA GLY A 81 -1.19 -5.78 18.11
C GLY A 81 -2.27 -6.10 17.07
N ILE A 82 -3.19 -6.99 17.46
CA ILE A 82 -4.18 -7.57 16.53
C ILE A 82 -5.13 -6.55 15.91
N ILE A 83 -5.55 -5.53 16.69
CA ILE A 83 -6.44 -4.48 16.18
C ILE A 83 -5.71 -3.64 15.12
N HIS A 84 -4.47 -3.26 15.39
CA HIS A 84 -3.63 -2.51 14.44
C HIS A 84 -3.39 -3.31 13.15
N TYR A 85 -3.06 -4.60 13.27
CA TYR A 85 -2.94 -5.50 12.13
C TYR A 85 -4.24 -5.61 11.32
N ALA A 86 -5.37 -5.83 11.98
CA ALA A 86 -6.67 -5.97 11.31
C ALA A 86 -7.08 -4.70 10.56
N MET A 87 -6.87 -3.53 11.18
CA MET A 87 -7.17 -2.23 10.55
C MET A 87 -6.28 -1.97 9.32
N ASN A 88 -4.98 -2.24 9.43
CA ASN A 88 -4.07 -2.11 8.29
C ASN A 88 -4.43 -3.07 7.15
N THR A 89 -4.73 -4.33 7.48
CA THR A 89 -5.12 -5.35 6.49
C THR A 89 -6.41 -4.98 5.77
N TYR A 90 -7.42 -4.53 6.52
CA TYR A 90 -8.69 -4.08 5.94
C TYR A 90 -8.49 -2.85 5.04
N ALA A 91 -7.76 -1.85 5.52
CA ALA A 91 -7.48 -0.63 4.76
C ALA A 91 -6.66 -0.95 3.49
N PHE A 92 -5.61 -1.77 3.63
CA PHE A 92 -4.80 -2.16 2.49
C PHE A 92 -5.59 -2.93 1.44
N TYR A 93 -6.42 -3.91 1.85
CA TYR A 93 -7.28 -4.64 0.93
C TYR A 93 -8.25 -3.72 0.20
N SER A 94 -8.90 -2.79 0.91
CA SER A 94 -9.90 -1.88 0.34
C SER A 94 -9.28 -0.91 -0.67
N PHE A 95 -8.20 -0.22 -0.28
CA PHE A 95 -7.54 0.76 -1.15
C PHE A 95 -6.71 0.08 -2.24
N GLY A 96 -6.04 -1.02 -1.94
CA GLY A 96 -5.26 -1.78 -2.91
C GLY A 96 -6.13 -2.40 -4.00
N ARG A 97 -7.28 -2.97 -3.65
CA ARG A 97 -8.26 -3.46 -4.63
C ARG A 97 -8.74 -2.33 -5.55
N THR A 98 -9.11 -1.19 -4.97
CA THR A 98 -9.52 -0.02 -5.74
C THR A 98 -8.40 0.46 -6.67
N PHE A 99 -7.18 0.47 -6.18
CA PHE A 99 -6.01 0.85 -6.94
C PHE A 99 -5.77 -0.09 -8.14
N GLU A 100 -5.77 -1.42 -7.92
CA GLU A 100 -5.56 -2.40 -8.99
C GLU A 100 -6.70 -2.43 -10.02
N MET A 101 -7.90 -1.96 -9.66
CA MET A 101 -8.99 -1.76 -10.62
C MET A 101 -8.80 -0.53 -11.51
N LEU A 102 -8.20 0.54 -10.98
CA LEU A 102 -8.10 1.83 -11.65
C LEU A 102 -6.76 2.04 -12.36
N SER A 103 -5.70 1.37 -11.93
CA SER A 103 -4.34 1.56 -12.43
C SER A 103 -3.62 0.23 -12.63
N ALA A 104 -2.46 0.26 -13.31
CA ALA A 104 -1.64 -0.93 -13.47
C ALA A 104 -1.22 -1.50 -12.12
N ARG A 105 -1.47 -2.79 -11.92
CA ARG A 105 -1.29 -3.48 -10.62
C ARG A 105 0.11 -3.31 -10.00
N TRP A 106 1.16 -3.27 -10.83
CA TRP A 106 2.54 -3.14 -10.36
C TRP A 106 2.84 -1.80 -9.68
N HIS A 107 2.07 -0.74 -9.99
CA HIS A 107 2.18 0.53 -9.27
C HIS A 107 1.84 0.40 -7.78
N VAL A 108 1.00 -0.57 -7.37
CA VAL A 108 0.71 -0.82 -5.94
C VAL A 108 1.98 -1.12 -5.17
N ALA A 109 2.82 -2.04 -5.66
CA ALA A 109 4.08 -2.41 -5.00
C ALA A 109 5.05 -1.23 -4.93
N ILE A 110 5.16 -0.47 -6.04
CA ILE A 110 6.05 0.70 -6.12
C ILE A 110 5.59 1.77 -5.13
N VAL A 111 4.31 2.16 -5.20
CA VAL A 111 3.75 3.22 -4.33
C VAL A 111 3.85 2.81 -2.87
N PHE A 112 3.49 1.57 -2.54
CA PHE A 112 3.53 1.07 -1.18
C PHE A 112 4.95 1.14 -0.61
N LEU A 113 5.95 0.60 -1.33
CA LEU A 113 7.34 0.58 -0.88
C LEU A 113 7.90 2.01 -0.73
N LEU A 114 7.76 2.85 -1.77
CA LEU A 114 8.26 4.23 -1.73
C LEU A 114 7.59 5.04 -0.63
N SER A 115 6.28 4.87 -0.43
CA SER A 115 5.54 5.57 0.62
C SER A 115 5.89 5.10 2.03
N ALA A 116 6.16 3.79 2.21
CA ALA A 116 6.68 3.28 3.47
C ALA A 116 8.05 3.89 3.80
N ILE A 117 8.96 3.98 2.83
CA ILE A 117 10.25 4.63 2.98
C ILE A 117 10.08 6.13 3.26
N GLY A 118 9.26 6.85 2.48
CA GLY A 118 9.03 8.28 2.67
C GLY A 118 8.40 8.60 4.03
N GLY A 119 7.47 7.76 4.48
CA GLY A 119 6.91 7.85 5.83
C GLY A 119 7.97 7.63 6.90
N ALA A 120 8.79 6.58 6.77
CA ALA A 120 9.88 6.27 7.70
C ALA A 120 10.92 7.40 7.77
N ILE A 121 11.25 8.03 6.64
CA ILE A 121 12.16 9.19 6.61
C ILE A 121 11.53 10.38 7.33
N LEU A 122 10.29 10.73 7.00
CA LEU A 122 9.66 11.93 7.57
C LEU A 122 9.49 11.81 9.08
N THR A 123 9.06 10.65 9.58
CA THR A 123 8.95 10.43 11.02
C THR A 123 10.32 10.42 11.71
N GLN A 124 11.36 9.89 11.06
CA GLN A 124 12.74 9.92 11.58
C GLN A 124 13.22 11.35 11.82
N VAL A 125 12.86 12.27 10.91
CA VAL A 125 13.32 13.68 10.96
C VAL A 125 12.45 14.51 11.93
N LEU A 126 11.14 14.36 11.88
CA LEU A 126 10.20 15.24 12.61
C LEU A 126 9.77 14.70 13.99
N ASN A 127 9.93 13.40 14.22
CA ASN A 127 9.66 12.77 15.51
C ASN A 127 10.78 11.76 15.84
N PRO A 128 12.00 12.23 16.17
CA PRO A 128 13.20 11.39 16.25
C PRO A 128 13.26 10.49 17.48
N HIS A 129 12.18 10.35 18.23
CA HIS A 129 12.12 9.54 19.45
C HIS A 129 11.11 8.41 19.34
N GLY A 130 11.35 7.32 20.08
CA GLY A 130 10.46 6.17 20.17
C GLY A 130 10.62 5.19 19.00
N ILE A 131 9.70 4.23 18.96
CA ILE A 131 9.70 3.15 17.95
C ILE A 131 8.42 3.24 17.14
N SER A 132 8.55 3.24 15.82
CA SER A 132 7.42 3.21 14.89
C SER A 132 7.27 1.83 14.26
N VAL A 133 6.02 1.36 14.15
CA VAL A 133 5.65 0.11 13.47
C VAL A 133 4.36 0.29 12.69
N GLY A 134 4.23 -0.41 11.58
CA GLY A 134 2.99 -0.52 10.81
C GLY A 134 3.14 -0.25 9.32
N ALA A 135 2.35 -0.98 8.54
CA ALA A 135 2.25 -0.81 7.09
C ALA A 135 1.56 0.50 6.68
N SER A 136 1.04 1.25 7.65
CA SER A 136 0.11 2.37 7.41
C SER A 136 0.70 3.51 6.59
N GLY A 137 1.99 3.82 6.71
CA GLY A 137 2.66 4.81 5.86
C GLY A 137 2.54 4.47 4.37
N GLY A 138 2.80 3.20 4.02
CA GLY A 138 2.60 2.69 2.66
C GLY A 138 1.14 2.71 2.22
N ILE A 139 0.21 2.33 3.10
CA ILE A 139 -1.24 2.32 2.83
C ILE A 139 -1.75 3.74 2.57
N VAL A 140 -1.36 4.70 3.40
CA VAL A 140 -1.76 6.11 3.22
C VAL A 140 -1.17 6.68 1.92
N GLY A 141 -0.02 6.18 1.47
CA GLY A 141 0.51 6.47 0.15
C GLY A 141 -0.39 6.01 -0.99
N LEU A 142 -1.02 4.83 -0.88
CA LEU A 142 -2.02 4.39 -1.86
C LEU A 142 -3.22 5.34 -1.90
N VAL A 143 -3.66 5.83 -0.72
CA VAL A 143 -4.75 6.82 -0.65
C VAL A 143 -4.34 8.13 -1.31
N GLY A 144 -3.11 8.58 -1.11
CA GLY A 144 -2.54 9.76 -1.77
C GLY A 144 -2.52 9.62 -3.30
N TYR A 145 -2.09 8.45 -3.80
CA TYR A 145 -2.15 8.14 -5.23
C TYR A 145 -3.58 8.20 -5.77
N LEU A 146 -4.52 7.53 -5.11
CA LEU A 146 -5.93 7.50 -5.52
C LEU A 146 -6.57 8.88 -5.48
N ALA A 147 -6.20 9.72 -4.52
CA ALA A 147 -6.66 11.10 -4.46
C ALA A 147 -6.24 11.87 -5.72
N VAL A 148 -4.95 11.87 -6.06
CA VAL A 148 -4.45 12.52 -7.28
C VAL A 148 -5.07 11.91 -8.54
N TYR A 149 -5.21 10.57 -8.59
CA TYR A 149 -5.88 9.87 -9.68
C TYR A 149 -7.30 10.42 -9.89
N SER A 150 -8.06 10.58 -8.80
CA SER A 150 -9.45 11.05 -8.86
C SER A 150 -9.61 12.47 -9.41
N PHE A 151 -8.59 13.32 -9.28
CA PHE A 151 -8.55 14.66 -9.88
C PHE A 151 -8.07 14.66 -11.32
N LYS A 152 -7.02 13.86 -11.63
CA LYS A 152 -6.50 13.75 -13.00
C LYS A 152 -7.47 13.06 -13.95
N ARG A 153 -8.27 12.12 -13.44
CA ARG A 153 -9.24 11.30 -14.19
C ARG A 153 -10.69 11.63 -13.79
N ARG A 154 -10.94 12.89 -13.46
CA ARG A 154 -12.24 13.37 -12.95
C ARG A 154 -13.44 13.05 -13.84
N GLU A 155 -13.22 12.82 -15.14
CA GLU A 155 -14.26 12.46 -16.11
C GLU A 155 -14.76 11.02 -15.92
N PHE A 156 -13.92 10.15 -15.36
CA PHE A 156 -14.21 8.73 -15.12
C PHE A 156 -14.49 8.41 -13.65
N ILE A 157 -14.37 9.41 -12.75
CA ILE A 157 -14.48 9.23 -11.31
C ILE A 157 -15.60 10.11 -10.77
N THR A 158 -16.52 9.48 -10.01
CA THR A 158 -17.66 10.21 -9.43
C THR A 158 -17.20 11.22 -8.36
N PRO A 159 -17.90 12.36 -8.21
CA PRO A 159 -17.61 13.32 -7.16
C PRO A 159 -17.68 12.73 -5.74
N GLU A 160 -18.58 11.76 -5.51
CA GLU A 160 -18.76 11.06 -4.23
C GLU A 160 -17.52 10.26 -3.85
N PHE A 161 -16.97 9.50 -4.81
CA PHE A 161 -15.73 8.73 -4.58
C PHE A 161 -14.57 9.67 -4.22
N ARG A 162 -14.42 10.79 -4.93
CA ARG A 162 -13.38 11.79 -4.64
C ARG A 162 -13.54 12.42 -3.24
N ARG A 163 -14.79 12.78 -2.87
CA ARG A 163 -15.09 13.29 -1.52
C ARG A 163 -14.76 12.25 -0.44
N SER A 164 -15.08 10.98 -0.68
CA SER A 164 -14.74 9.87 0.22
C SER A 164 -13.23 9.76 0.43
N LEU A 165 -12.41 9.86 -0.61
CA LEU A 165 -10.94 9.84 -0.47
C LEU A 165 -10.42 11.00 0.38
N ILE A 166 -10.90 12.22 0.12
CA ILE A 166 -10.52 13.41 0.89
C ILE A 166 -10.96 13.26 2.36
N PHE A 167 -12.16 12.76 2.58
CA PHE A 167 -12.67 12.48 3.93
C PHE A 167 -11.80 11.44 4.65
N ASN A 168 -11.43 10.34 3.99
CA ASN A 168 -10.56 9.32 4.58
C ASN A 168 -9.18 9.89 4.94
N ILE A 169 -8.58 10.72 4.10
CA ILE A 169 -7.31 11.40 4.42
C ILE A 169 -7.47 12.27 5.67
N GLY A 170 -8.49 13.14 5.69
CA GLY A 170 -8.78 13.99 6.84
C GLY A 170 -9.04 13.20 8.11
N PHE A 171 -9.83 12.11 8.01
CA PHE A 171 -10.14 11.24 9.13
C PHE A 171 -8.89 10.53 9.69
N ILE A 172 -8.05 9.95 8.82
CA ILE A 172 -6.83 9.25 9.24
C ILE A 172 -5.90 10.20 10.01
N LEU A 173 -5.67 11.41 9.47
CA LEU A 173 -4.80 12.39 10.10
C LEU A 173 -5.42 12.94 11.40
N PHE A 174 -6.70 13.30 11.38
CA PHE A 174 -7.40 13.79 12.57
C PHE A 174 -7.40 12.75 13.69
N TYR A 175 -7.75 11.50 13.37
CA TYR A 175 -7.78 10.40 14.33
C TYR A 175 -6.41 10.19 15.01
N GLY A 176 -5.34 10.22 14.23
CA GLY A 176 -3.99 10.08 14.76
C GLY A 176 -3.53 11.28 15.60
N PHE A 177 -3.79 12.52 15.16
CA PHE A 177 -3.34 13.69 15.90
C PHE A 177 -4.15 13.94 17.19
N VAL A 178 -5.46 13.66 17.17
CA VAL A 178 -6.38 14.08 18.24
C VAL A 178 -6.75 12.94 19.17
N LEU A 179 -7.06 11.76 18.63
CA LEU A 179 -7.65 10.68 19.40
C LEU A 179 -6.65 9.61 19.85
N VAL A 180 -5.63 9.30 19.05
CA VAL A 180 -4.69 8.20 19.33
C VAL A 180 -3.25 8.66 19.14
N ARG A 181 -2.64 9.15 20.21
CA ARG A 181 -1.24 9.64 20.21
C ARG A 181 -0.19 8.55 19.85
N ALA A 182 -0.59 7.27 19.88
CA ALA A 182 0.28 6.17 19.48
C ALA A 182 0.41 6.00 17.95
N ILE A 183 -0.39 6.75 17.18
CA ILE A 183 -0.32 6.72 15.70
C ILE A 183 0.75 7.67 15.23
N ASP A 184 1.63 7.17 14.36
CA ASP A 184 2.71 7.96 13.76
C ASP A 184 2.21 8.77 12.55
N ASN A 185 1.66 9.96 12.83
CA ASN A 185 1.14 10.83 11.80
C ASN A 185 2.20 11.37 10.84
N PHE A 186 3.45 11.51 11.27
CA PHE A 186 4.52 11.93 10.34
C PHE A 186 4.82 10.84 9.32
N ALA A 187 4.75 9.56 9.72
CA ALA A 187 4.81 8.44 8.77
C ALA A 187 3.63 8.48 7.77
N HIS A 188 2.42 8.81 8.23
CA HIS A 188 1.26 8.95 7.35
C HIS A 188 1.41 10.11 6.37
N ILE A 189 1.83 11.29 6.84
CA ILE A 189 2.04 12.46 5.98
C ILE A 189 3.13 12.18 4.94
N GLY A 190 4.26 11.59 5.35
CA GLY A 190 5.33 11.22 4.43
C GLY A 190 4.87 10.26 3.35
N GLY A 191 4.13 9.20 3.75
CA GLY A 191 3.55 8.26 2.81
C GLY A 191 2.55 8.92 1.85
N LEU A 192 1.65 9.76 2.36
CA LEU A 192 0.66 10.50 1.56
C LEU A 192 1.33 11.35 0.48
N VAL A 193 2.35 12.13 0.88
CA VAL A 193 3.06 13.03 -0.04
C VAL A 193 3.78 12.25 -1.13
N VAL A 194 4.48 11.16 -0.77
CA VAL A 194 5.19 10.33 -1.74
C VAL A 194 4.22 9.66 -2.71
N GLY A 195 3.12 9.07 -2.22
CA GLY A 195 2.12 8.45 -3.07
C GLY A 195 1.43 9.44 -4.01
N ALA A 196 1.09 10.64 -3.51
CA ALA A 196 0.53 11.72 -4.33
C ALA A 196 1.52 12.22 -5.39
N PHE A 197 2.79 12.41 -5.03
CA PHE A 197 3.83 12.82 -5.96
C PHE A 197 4.05 11.77 -7.06
N TYR A 198 4.14 10.49 -6.68
CA TYR A 198 4.26 9.40 -7.64
C TYR A 198 3.08 9.38 -8.62
N ALA A 199 1.85 9.54 -8.14
CA ALA A 199 0.67 9.63 -8.98
C ALA A 199 0.71 10.83 -9.93
N PHE A 200 1.21 11.98 -9.43
CA PHE A 200 1.34 13.18 -10.24
C PHE A 200 2.26 12.95 -11.45
N VAL A 201 3.33 12.21 -11.28
CA VAL A 201 4.31 11.91 -12.32
C VAL A 201 3.86 10.75 -13.22
N SER A 202 3.34 9.66 -12.64
CA SER A 202 3.10 8.40 -13.35
C SER A 202 1.77 8.32 -14.10
N ILE A 203 0.74 9.04 -13.65
CA ILE A 203 -0.57 9.01 -14.33
C ILE A 203 -0.51 9.88 -15.58
N PRO A 204 -0.79 9.31 -16.78
CA PRO A 204 -0.80 10.07 -18.03
C PRO A 204 -1.77 11.24 -17.98
N ARG A 205 -1.39 12.36 -18.60
CA ARG A 205 -2.28 13.54 -18.73
C ARG A 205 -3.39 13.32 -19.74
N ASP A 206 -3.09 12.54 -20.78
CA ASP A 206 -4.06 12.19 -21.82
C ASP A 206 -5.10 11.23 -21.27
N ALA A 207 -6.37 11.63 -21.33
CA ALA A 207 -7.51 10.84 -20.85
C ALA A 207 -7.73 9.55 -21.64
N TYR A 208 -7.28 9.50 -22.89
CA TYR A 208 -7.43 8.32 -23.77
C TYR A 208 -6.37 7.25 -23.53
N VAL A 209 -5.29 7.55 -22.81
CA VAL A 209 -4.31 6.53 -22.41
C VAL A 209 -4.84 5.73 -21.22
N ASP A 210 -4.98 4.42 -21.38
CA ASP A 210 -5.43 3.54 -20.27
C ASP A 210 -4.37 3.48 -19.16
N PRO A 211 -4.65 3.98 -17.96
CA PRO A 211 -3.70 3.95 -16.85
C PRO A 211 -3.42 2.54 -16.31
N ARG A 212 -4.14 1.52 -16.77
CA ARG A 212 -3.91 0.11 -16.43
C ARG A 212 -2.89 -0.55 -17.35
N ALA A 213 -2.56 0.08 -18.49
CA ALA A 213 -1.50 -0.39 -19.36
C ALA A 213 -0.13 -0.03 -18.76
N ALA A 214 0.57 -1.02 -18.22
CA ALA A 214 1.93 -0.85 -17.74
C ALA A 214 2.92 -1.12 -18.87
N GLY A 215 3.94 -0.25 -18.98
CA GLY A 215 5.13 -0.57 -19.76
C GLY A 215 6.03 -1.57 -19.01
N GLN A 216 6.88 -2.29 -19.72
CA GLN A 216 7.83 -3.27 -19.17
C GLN A 216 8.66 -2.70 -18.00
N GLY A 217 9.08 -1.43 -18.07
CA GLY A 217 9.81 -0.76 -16.99
C GLY A 217 9.03 -0.71 -15.69
N THR A 218 7.73 -0.40 -15.74
CA THR A 218 6.85 -0.40 -14.56
C THR A 218 6.68 -1.80 -13.97
N GLU A 219 6.56 -2.82 -14.80
CA GLU A 219 6.46 -4.21 -14.35
C GLU A 219 7.74 -4.66 -13.64
N ILE A 220 8.90 -4.40 -14.23
CA ILE A 220 10.21 -4.76 -13.63
C ILE A 220 10.40 -4.04 -12.28
N ILE A 221 10.15 -2.73 -12.22
CA ILE A 221 10.27 -1.94 -10.99
C ILE A 221 9.27 -2.42 -9.94
N GLY A 222 8.03 -2.75 -10.35
CA GLY A 222 7.01 -3.27 -9.45
C GLY A 222 7.36 -4.65 -8.89
N MET A 223 7.88 -5.56 -9.71
CA MET A 223 8.38 -6.86 -9.26
C MET A 223 9.57 -6.69 -8.30
N ALA A 224 10.51 -5.80 -8.62
CA ALA A 224 11.63 -5.49 -7.74
C ALA A 224 11.15 -4.92 -6.40
N SER A 225 10.18 -3.99 -6.41
CA SER A 225 9.59 -3.42 -5.20
C SER A 225 8.92 -4.48 -4.31
N LEU A 226 8.14 -5.39 -4.91
CA LEU A 226 7.54 -6.52 -4.21
C LEU A 226 8.61 -7.46 -3.64
N GLY A 227 9.65 -7.76 -4.42
CA GLY A 227 10.78 -8.60 -4.00
C GLY A 227 11.56 -7.99 -2.83
N ILE A 228 11.84 -6.67 -2.86
CA ILE A 228 12.48 -5.95 -1.76
C ILE A 228 11.62 -6.02 -0.49
N TYR A 229 10.30 -5.79 -0.61
CA TYR A 229 9.40 -5.87 0.54
C TYR A 229 9.31 -7.29 1.12
N ALA A 230 9.22 -8.30 0.27
CA ALA A 230 9.22 -9.71 0.69
C ALA A 230 10.54 -10.09 1.41
N ALA A 231 11.68 -9.68 0.86
CA ALA A 231 12.98 -9.88 1.51
C ALA A 231 13.07 -9.16 2.87
N THR A 232 12.49 -7.95 2.97
CA THR A 232 12.38 -7.21 4.24
C THR A 232 11.53 -7.97 5.25
N CYS A 233 10.41 -8.57 4.84
CA CYS A 233 9.58 -9.40 5.71
C CYS A 233 10.32 -10.64 6.20
N ILE A 234 11.05 -11.33 5.31
CA ILE A 234 11.89 -12.47 5.70
C ILE A 234 12.93 -12.04 6.72
N PHE A 235 13.63 -10.93 6.47
CA PHE A 235 14.64 -10.42 7.38
C PHE A 235 14.03 -10.04 8.74
N ALA A 236 12.85 -9.41 8.77
CA ALA A 236 12.14 -9.12 10.02
C ALA A 236 11.79 -10.40 10.81
N VAL A 237 11.34 -11.46 10.13
CA VAL A 237 11.08 -12.77 10.79
C VAL A 237 12.37 -13.35 11.37
N LEU A 238 13.49 -13.30 10.64
CA LEU A 238 14.78 -13.81 11.14
C LEU A 238 15.26 -13.06 12.38
N LEU A 239 15.08 -11.72 12.43
CA LEU A 239 15.35 -10.91 13.61
C LEU A 239 14.46 -11.27 14.80
N ILE A 240 13.15 -11.43 14.57
CA ILE A 240 12.17 -11.77 15.60
C ILE A 240 12.49 -13.15 16.23
N LEU A 241 12.87 -14.10 15.38
CA LEU A 241 13.25 -15.47 15.80
C LEU A 241 14.70 -15.54 16.30
N GLN A 242 15.48 -14.44 16.24
CA GLN A 242 16.88 -14.34 16.66
C GLN A 242 17.82 -15.36 15.96
N ILE A 243 17.57 -15.55 14.66
CA ILE A 243 18.40 -16.41 13.81
C ILE A 243 19.60 -15.61 13.27
N VAL A 244 19.46 -14.28 13.17
CA VAL A 244 20.46 -13.30 12.71
C VAL A 244 20.59 -12.16 13.69
#